data_e508076f69d6b5f748b42cdd11a1dcf7
#
_entry.id   e508076f69d6b5f748b42cdd11a1dcf7
#
_cell.length_a   1.000
_cell.length_b   1.000
_cell.length_c   1.000
_cell.angle_alpha   90.00
_cell.angle_beta   90.00
_cell.angle_gamma   90.00
#
_symmetry.space_group_name_H-M   'P 1'
#
loop_
_entity.id
_entity.type
_entity.pdbx_description
1 polymer ?
#
loop_
_entity_poly.entity_id
_entity_poly.type
_entity_poly.pdbx_seq_one_letter_code
_entity_poly.pdbx_strand_id
1 'polypeptide(L)'
;MNELTALTFGLQAFVTLLVILDPPGAAPLFLTLTGSKTRQQQVKMAWLAAATSLLIISIFALFGQFIVDYLEISISALQGAGGLLLLLISLDLLKGIEDHSDDKGIENNVALVPLGTPLLAGPGAIVTIMLFAAKVDAPDLFMALSLAVLGAHLVIALTLTFATRILLS
;
A
#
# COMPACT_ATOMS: atom_id res chain seq x y z
N MET A 1 -28.06 0.32 -9.00
CA MET A 1 -27.45 1.19 -7.98
C MET A 1 -27.14 2.54 -8.61
N ASN A 2 -27.30 3.65 -7.88
CA ASN A 2 -27.12 4.97 -8.45
C ASN A 2 -25.61 5.26 -8.69
N GLU A 3 -25.28 5.98 -9.75
CA GLU A 3 -23.89 6.39 -10.07
C GLU A 3 -23.18 7.08 -8.87
N LEU A 4 -23.95 7.83 -8.07
CA LEU A 4 -23.47 8.42 -6.81
C LEU A 4 -22.97 7.38 -5.79
N THR A 5 -23.51 6.16 -5.81
CA THR A 5 -23.09 5.09 -4.88
C THR A 5 -21.75 4.50 -5.29
N ALA A 6 -21.52 4.25 -6.58
CA ALA A 6 -20.23 3.75 -7.09
C ALA A 6 -19.12 4.81 -6.92
N LEU A 7 -19.43 6.09 -7.19
CA LEU A 7 -18.49 7.19 -6.97
C LEU A 7 -18.11 7.31 -5.49
N THR A 8 -19.10 7.28 -4.60
CA THR A 8 -18.85 7.38 -3.15
C THR A 8 -18.02 6.19 -2.67
N PHE A 9 -18.32 4.99 -3.12
CA PHE A 9 -17.56 3.79 -2.82
C PHE A 9 -16.10 3.89 -3.31
N GLY A 10 -15.90 4.31 -4.56
CA GLY A 10 -14.57 4.50 -5.13
C GLY A 10 -13.76 5.56 -4.39
N LEU A 11 -14.37 6.69 -4.03
CA LEU A 11 -13.71 7.73 -3.25
C LEU A 11 -13.34 7.24 -1.84
N GLN A 12 -14.21 6.50 -1.17
CA GLN A 12 -13.90 5.90 0.14
C GLN A 12 -12.72 4.93 0.02
N ALA A 13 -12.73 4.03 -0.97
CA ALA A 13 -11.64 3.10 -1.21
C ALA A 13 -10.33 3.85 -1.49
N PHE A 14 -10.36 4.85 -2.37
CA PHE A 14 -9.20 5.67 -2.72
C PHE A 14 -8.59 6.36 -1.51
N VAL A 15 -9.41 7.11 -0.76
CA VAL A 15 -8.93 7.86 0.42
C VAL A 15 -8.41 6.91 1.48
N THR A 16 -9.11 5.80 1.75
CA THR A 16 -8.68 4.82 2.76
C THR A 16 -7.35 4.19 2.37
N LEU A 17 -7.19 3.75 1.12
CA LEU A 17 -5.92 3.21 0.62
C LEU A 17 -4.81 4.27 0.66
N LEU A 18 -5.10 5.50 0.28
CA LEU A 18 -4.11 6.59 0.31
C LEU A 18 -3.61 6.86 1.73
N VAL A 19 -4.50 6.86 2.72
CA VAL A 19 -4.13 7.03 4.14
C VAL A 19 -3.26 5.87 4.63
N ILE A 20 -3.59 4.63 4.26
CA ILE A 20 -2.84 3.45 4.70
C ILE A 20 -1.49 3.32 3.98
N LEU A 21 -1.41 3.68 2.70
CA LEU A 21 -0.15 3.73 1.95
C LEU A 21 0.79 4.85 2.45
N ASP A 22 0.23 5.84 3.15
CA ASP A 22 0.94 6.96 3.80
C ASP A 22 2.05 7.57 2.94
N PRO A 23 1.74 8.24 1.82
CA PRO A 23 2.76 8.83 0.96
C PRO A 23 3.71 9.81 1.68
N PRO A 24 3.26 10.65 2.63
CA PRO A 24 4.13 11.51 3.42
C PRO A 24 5.14 10.74 4.28
N GLY A 25 4.71 9.66 4.94
CA GLY A 25 5.58 8.82 5.77
C GLY A 25 6.51 7.92 4.94
N ALA A 26 6.01 7.41 3.82
CA ALA A 26 6.80 6.56 2.93
C ALA A 26 7.95 7.32 2.24
N ALA A 27 7.79 8.62 1.94
CA ALA A 27 8.79 9.40 1.21
C ALA A 27 10.13 9.54 1.95
N PRO A 28 10.20 9.96 3.23
CA PRO A 28 11.47 10.03 3.98
C PRO A 28 12.16 8.67 4.08
N LEU A 29 11.40 7.61 4.36
CA LEU A 29 11.96 6.26 4.47
C LEU A 29 12.50 5.77 3.12
N PHE A 30 11.78 6.03 2.03
CA PHE A 30 12.25 5.75 0.67
C PHE A 30 13.59 6.42 0.39
N LEU A 31 13.72 7.71 0.71
CA LEU A 31 14.95 8.47 0.50
C LEU A 31 16.12 7.96 1.35
N THR A 32 15.88 7.58 2.59
CA THR A 32 16.88 6.96 3.46
C THR A 32 17.42 5.66 2.85
N LEU A 33 16.52 4.78 2.38
CA LEU A 33 16.88 3.50 1.79
C LEU A 33 17.57 3.63 0.41
N THR A 34 17.31 4.70 -0.32
CA THR A 34 17.84 4.90 -1.67
C THR A 34 18.91 5.98 -1.76
N GLY A 35 19.33 6.55 -0.64
CA GLY A 35 20.26 7.71 -0.59
C GLY A 35 21.59 7.49 -1.28
N SER A 36 22.10 6.25 -1.34
CA SER A 36 23.33 5.88 -2.05
C SER A 36 23.19 5.72 -3.56
N LYS A 37 21.96 5.78 -4.09
CA LYS A 37 21.67 5.55 -5.51
C LYS A 37 21.60 6.86 -6.30
N THR A 38 21.86 6.78 -7.61
CA THR A 38 21.67 7.93 -8.50
C THR A 38 20.19 8.27 -8.60
N ARG A 39 19.88 9.55 -8.90
CA ARG A 39 18.50 10.00 -9.08
C ARG A 39 17.70 9.15 -10.08
N GLN A 40 18.33 8.76 -11.19
CA GLN A 40 17.68 7.92 -12.20
C GLN A 40 17.32 6.54 -11.63
N GLN A 41 18.21 5.96 -10.82
CA GLN A 41 17.95 4.71 -10.11
C GLN A 41 16.83 4.87 -9.08
N GLN A 42 16.83 5.97 -8.31
CA GLN A 42 15.76 6.25 -7.33
C GLN A 42 14.39 6.35 -8.00
N VAL A 43 14.26 7.09 -9.11
CA VAL A 43 13.00 7.17 -9.87
C VAL A 43 12.56 5.79 -10.35
N LYS A 44 13.48 4.99 -10.90
CA LYS A 44 13.16 3.62 -11.31
C LYS A 44 12.70 2.76 -10.14
N MET A 45 13.34 2.90 -8.98
CA MET A 45 12.97 2.18 -7.76
C MET A 45 11.61 2.61 -7.22
N ALA A 46 11.27 3.89 -7.29
CA ALA A 46 9.95 4.41 -6.89
C ALA A 46 8.82 3.77 -7.70
N TRP A 47 8.96 3.73 -9.02
CA TRP A 47 7.99 3.10 -9.90
C TRP A 47 7.92 1.58 -9.71
N LEU A 48 9.07 0.93 -9.50
CA LEU A 48 9.11 -0.51 -9.25
C LEU A 48 8.43 -0.85 -7.92
N ALA A 49 8.67 -0.09 -6.85
CA ALA A 49 8.03 -0.28 -5.57
C ALA A 49 6.50 -0.11 -5.66
N ALA A 50 6.03 0.96 -6.32
CA ALA A 50 4.61 1.17 -6.54
C ALA A 50 3.98 0.07 -7.40
N ALA A 51 4.66 -0.39 -8.45
CA ALA A 51 4.16 -1.47 -9.31
C ALA A 51 4.11 -2.82 -8.56
N THR A 52 5.11 -3.11 -7.72
CA THR A 52 5.11 -4.33 -6.89
C THR A 52 3.98 -4.30 -5.87
N SER A 53 3.79 -3.16 -5.19
CA SER A 53 2.67 -2.97 -4.28
C SER A 53 1.32 -3.10 -4.99
N LEU A 54 1.17 -2.47 -6.15
CA LEU A 54 -0.04 -2.58 -6.99
C LEU A 54 -0.34 -4.04 -7.36
N LEU A 55 0.68 -4.79 -7.76
CA LEU A 55 0.53 -6.21 -8.10
C LEU A 55 0.03 -7.02 -6.90
N ILE A 56 0.65 -6.85 -5.74
CA ILE A 56 0.27 -7.55 -4.50
C ILE A 56 -1.17 -7.19 -4.12
N ILE A 57 -1.49 -5.90 -4.04
CA ILE A 57 -2.83 -5.42 -3.69
C ILE A 57 -3.88 -5.93 -4.69
N SER A 58 -3.55 -5.97 -5.99
CA SER A 58 -4.45 -6.51 -7.02
C SER A 58 -4.70 -8.02 -6.86
N ILE A 59 -3.67 -8.79 -6.51
CA ILE A 59 -3.83 -10.23 -6.22
C ILE A 59 -4.79 -10.43 -5.04
N PHE A 60 -4.61 -9.68 -3.95
CA PHE A 60 -5.49 -9.79 -2.79
C PHE A 60 -6.89 -9.20 -3.05
N ALA A 61 -7.03 -8.21 -3.92
CA ALA A 61 -8.33 -7.72 -4.37
C ALA A 61 -9.13 -8.80 -5.13
N LEU A 62 -8.46 -9.57 -5.98
CA LEU A 62 -9.11 -10.58 -6.84
C LEU A 62 -9.31 -11.91 -6.13
N PHE A 63 -8.35 -12.34 -5.33
CA PHE A 63 -8.34 -13.68 -4.72
C PHE A 63 -8.56 -13.67 -3.20
N GLY A 64 -8.60 -12.49 -2.58
CA GLY A 64 -8.70 -12.36 -1.13
C GLY A 64 -9.97 -12.99 -0.57
N GLN A 65 -11.11 -12.83 -1.26
CA GLN A 65 -12.37 -13.48 -0.85
C GLN A 65 -12.25 -15.01 -0.85
N PHE A 66 -11.69 -15.57 -1.93
CA PHE A 66 -11.45 -17.01 -2.03
C PHE A 66 -10.53 -17.51 -0.90
N ILE A 67 -9.48 -16.75 -0.56
CA ILE A 67 -8.56 -17.10 0.52
C ILE A 67 -9.28 -17.09 1.88
N VAL A 68 -10.09 -16.07 2.14
CA VAL A 68 -10.86 -15.92 3.38
C VAL A 68 -11.88 -17.06 3.53
N ASP A 69 -12.61 -17.37 2.46
CA ASP A 69 -13.60 -18.43 2.44
C ASP A 69 -12.95 -19.81 2.59
N TYR A 70 -11.83 -20.06 1.92
CA TYR A 70 -11.08 -21.31 2.01
C TYR A 70 -10.49 -21.56 3.41
N LEU A 71 -10.05 -20.49 4.09
CA LEU A 71 -9.51 -20.57 5.45
C LEU A 71 -10.60 -20.49 6.53
N GLU A 72 -11.88 -20.38 6.12
CA GLU A 72 -13.03 -20.22 7.04
C GLU A 72 -12.89 -19.02 7.99
N ILE A 73 -12.21 -17.94 7.53
CA ILE A 73 -12.02 -16.73 8.30
C ILE A 73 -13.23 -15.82 8.13
N SER A 74 -13.88 -15.43 9.22
CA SER A 74 -14.97 -14.45 9.13
C SER A 74 -14.43 -13.04 8.80
N ILE A 75 -15.20 -12.26 8.04
CA ILE A 75 -14.86 -10.86 7.74
C ILE A 75 -14.68 -10.05 9.03
N SER A 76 -15.48 -10.33 10.06
CA SER A 76 -15.35 -9.67 11.37
C SER A 76 -14.02 -9.99 12.06
N ALA A 77 -13.53 -11.24 11.96
CA ALA A 77 -12.22 -11.62 12.48
C ALA A 77 -11.09 -10.92 11.71
N LEU A 78 -11.22 -10.82 10.38
CA LEU A 78 -10.27 -10.11 9.53
C LEU A 78 -10.22 -8.60 9.86
N GLN A 79 -11.37 -7.97 10.10
CA GLN A 79 -11.48 -6.57 10.54
C GLN A 79 -10.80 -6.37 11.90
N GLY A 80 -11.05 -7.25 12.86
CA GLY A 80 -10.44 -7.18 14.19
C GLY A 80 -8.93 -7.33 14.13
N ALA A 81 -8.43 -8.33 13.41
CA ALA A 81 -6.99 -8.58 13.22
C ALA A 81 -6.31 -7.41 12.48
N GLY A 82 -6.93 -6.91 11.41
CA GLY A 82 -6.42 -5.77 10.65
C GLY A 82 -6.39 -4.49 11.48
N GLY A 83 -7.43 -4.21 12.25
CA GLY A 83 -7.47 -3.06 13.16
C GLY A 83 -6.40 -3.13 14.24
N LEU A 84 -6.18 -4.33 14.83
CA LEU A 84 -5.10 -4.55 15.79
C LEU A 84 -3.72 -4.34 15.16
N LEU A 85 -3.49 -4.85 13.95
CA LEU A 85 -2.23 -4.64 13.23
C LEU A 85 -1.96 -3.16 12.96
N LEU A 86 -2.96 -2.42 12.49
CA LEU A 86 -2.83 -0.97 12.26
C LEU A 86 -2.53 -0.21 13.56
N LEU A 87 -3.14 -0.62 14.68
CA LEU A 87 -2.86 -0.06 16.00
C LEU A 87 -1.42 -0.33 16.43
N LEU A 88 -0.92 -1.56 16.28
CA LEU A 88 0.46 -1.92 16.60
C LEU A 88 1.46 -1.14 15.76
N ILE A 89 1.26 -1.05 14.44
CA ILE A 89 2.09 -0.26 13.54
C ILE A 89 2.10 1.22 13.95
N SER A 90 0.93 1.78 14.30
CA SER A 90 0.83 3.16 14.77
C SER A 90 1.59 3.40 16.07
N LEU A 91 1.58 2.44 17.00
CA LEU A 91 2.36 2.52 18.24
C LEU A 91 3.86 2.44 17.99
N ASP A 92 4.29 1.60 17.05
CA ASP A 92 5.70 1.50 16.68
C ASP A 92 6.19 2.79 16.01
N LEU A 93 5.39 3.40 15.14
CA LEU A 93 5.69 4.71 14.56
C LEU A 93 5.78 5.82 15.60
N LEU A 94 4.94 5.79 16.64
CA LEU A 94 4.98 6.76 17.74
C LEU A 94 6.21 6.62 18.63
N LYS A 95 6.75 5.40 18.77
CA LYS A 95 7.98 5.16 19.56
C LYS A 95 9.25 5.63 18.85
N GLY A 96 9.16 6.03 17.59
CA GLY A 96 10.32 6.37 16.76
C GLY A 96 10.98 5.12 16.17
N ILE A 97 11.52 5.26 14.98
CA ILE A 97 12.23 4.18 14.27
C ILE A 97 13.64 4.04 14.88
N GLU A 98 13.76 3.47 16.06
CA GLU A 98 15.08 3.26 16.67
C GLU A 98 15.75 1.92 16.31
N ASP A 99 15.05 0.97 15.65
CA ASP A 99 15.60 -0.39 15.49
C ASP A 99 15.32 -1.06 14.13
N HIS A 100 15.78 -0.47 13.05
CA HIS A 100 15.91 -1.20 11.78
C HIS A 100 17.32 -1.11 11.17
N SER A 101 18.37 -1.14 12.00
CA SER A 101 19.77 -1.00 11.57
C SER A 101 20.58 -2.29 11.60
N ASP A 102 20.01 -3.47 11.55
CA ASP A 102 20.79 -4.71 11.58
C ASP A 102 20.52 -5.71 10.45
N ASP A 103 20.21 -5.26 9.24
CA ASP A 103 20.28 -6.14 8.06
C ASP A 103 21.24 -5.58 6.99
N LYS A 104 22.53 -5.64 7.33
CA LYS A 104 23.65 -5.43 6.39
C LYS A 104 23.80 -6.65 5.48
N GLY A 105 22.92 -6.83 4.50
CA GLY A 105 23.10 -8.00 3.63
C GLY A 105 22.35 -8.07 2.31
N ILE A 106 21.51 -7.11 1.95
CA ILE A 106 20.71 -7.24 0.73
C ILE A 106 20.94 -6.04 -0.20
N GLU A 107 22.11 -6.02 -0.86
CA GLU A 107 22.51 -4.91 -1.75
C GLU A 107 21.79 -4.83 -3.10
N ASN A 108 20.99 -5.81 -3.52
CA ASN A 108 20.54 -5.85 -4.92
C ASN A 108 19.04 -5.73 -5.22
N ASN A 109 18.15 -5.71 -4.20
CA ASN A 109 16.70 -5.62 -4.47
C ASN A 109 15.93 -4.76 -3.44
N VAL A 110 16.50 -3.63 -3.03
CA VAL A 110 15.91 -2.72 -2.02
C VAL A 110 14.48 -2.26 -2.40
N ALA A 111 14.18 -2.15 -3.70
CA ALA A 111 12.84 -1.76 -4.14
C ALA A 111 11.81 -2.89 -4.06
N LEU A 112 12.25 -4.15 -4.15
CA LEU A 112 11.32 -5.28 -4.23
C LEU A 112 10.91 -5.79 -2.84
N VAL A 113 11.84 -5.90 -1.90
CA VAL A 113 11.59 -6.52 -0.61
C VAL A 113 11.32 -5.51 0.51
N PRO A 114 12.11 -4.47 0.77
CA PRO A 114 11.79 -3.54 1.86
C PRO A 114 10.79 -2.43 1.50
N LEU A 115 10.64 -2.06 0.23
CA LEU A 115 9.75 -0.96 -0.17
C LEU A 115 8.41 -1.43 -0.75
N GLY A 116 8.43 -2.44 -1.60
CA GLY A 116 7.22 -2.89 -2.29
C GLY A 116 6.32 -3.77 -1.44
N THR A 117 6.89 -4.57 -0.54
CA THR A 117 6.10 -5.53 0.23
C THR A 117 5.80 -5.10 1.66
N PRO A 118 6.76 -4.77 2.54
CA PRO A 118 6.40 -4.40 3.91
C PRO A 118 5.91 -2.96 4.04
N LEU A 119 6.40 -2.05 3.22
CA LEU A 119 6.10 -0.62 3.37
C LEU A 119 4.80 -0.21 2.67
N LEU A 120 4.62 -0.56 1.39
CA LEU A 120 3.47 -0.11 0.61
C LEU A 120 2.33 -1.13 0.55
N ALA A 121 2.64 -2.43 0.43
CA ALA A 121 1.65 -3.50 0.48
C ALA A 121 1.68 -4.21 1.83
N GLY A 122 1.68 -3.45 2.92
CA GLY A 122 1.66 -4.00 4.27
C GLY A 122 0.33 -4.70 4.61
N PRO A 123 0.30 -5.44 5.73
CA PRO A 123 -0.89 -6.19 6.16
C PRO A 123 -2.16 -5.34 6.25
N GLY A 124 -2.03 -4.07 6.68
CA GLY A 124 -3.16 -3.13 6.73
C GLY A 124 -3.75 -2.83 5.36
N ALA A 125 -2.91 -2.62 4.34
CA ALA A 125 -3.37 -2.37 2.97
C ALA A 125 -4.04 -3.62 2.37
N ILE A 126 -3.48 -4.80 2.62
CA ILE A 126 -4.04 -6.09 2.19
C ILE A 126 -5.42 -6.31 2.79
N VAL A 127 -5.56 -6.20 4.11
CA VAL A 127 -6.86 -6.37 4.78
C VAL A 127 -7.88 -5.35 4.25
N THR A 128 -7.48 -4.11 4.09
CA THR A 128 -8.35 -3.05 3.59
C THR A 128 -8.87 -3.34 2.20
N ILE A 129 -7.99 -3.75 1.27
CA ILE A 129 -8.45 -4.07 -0.09
C ILE A 129 -9.38 -5.28 -0.12
N MET A 130 -9.12 -6.29 0.71
CA MET A 130 -10.01 -7.46 0.83
C MET A 130 -11.39 -7.06 1.35
N LEU A 131 -11.47 -6.15 2.32
CA LEU A 131 -12.74 -5.64 2.85
C LEU A 131 -13.53 -4.83 1.83
N PHE A 132 -12.86 -4.04 0.98
CA PHE A 132 -13.52 -3.35 -0.12
C PHE A 132 -13.95 -4.34 -1.22
N ALA A 133 -13.10 -5.28 -1.58
CA ALA A 133 -13.40 -6.31 -2.58
C ALA A 133 -14.61 -7.17 -2.17
N ALA A 134 -14.74 -7.51 -0.90
CA ALA A 134 -15.87 -8.24 -0.36
C ALA A 134 -17.25 -7.52 -0.49
N LYS A 135 -17.23 -6.20 -0.73
CA LYS A 135 -18.44 -5.39 -0.95
C LYS A 135 -18.78 -5.20 -2.42
N VAL A 136 -17.96 -5.72 -3.32
CA VAL A 136 -18.15 -5.58 -4.77
C VAL A 136 -19.13 -6.64 -5.22
N ASP A 137 -20.38 -6.24 -5.48
CA ASP A 137 -21.48 -7.08 -5.97
C ASP A 137 -21.93 -6.71 -7.39
N ALA A 138 -21.35 -5.65 -7.98
CA ALA A 138 -21.75 -5.13 -9.29
C ALA A 138 -20.54 -4.62 -10.10
N PRO A 139 -20.61 -4.62 -11.46
CA PRO A 139 -19.50 -4.20 -12.31
C PRO A 139 -19.05 -2.74 -12.11
N ASP A 140 -19.97 -1.85 -11.78
CA ASP A 140 -19.69 -0.44 -11.51
C ASP A 140 -18.85 -0.25 -10.24
N LEU A 141 -19.10 -1.03 -9.18
CA LEU A 141 -18.28 -1.05 -7.98
C LEU A 141 -16.89 -1.66 -8.23
N PHE A 142 -16.82 -2.70 -9.06
CA PHE A 142 -15.53 -3.27 -9.47
C PHE A 142 -14.68 -2.24 -10.21
N MET A 143 -15.28 -1.49 -11.13
CA MET A 143 -14.58 -0.42 -11.86
C MET A 143 -14.14 0.70 -10.90
N ALA A 144 -15.03 1.13 -9.99
CA ALA A 144 -14.73 2.15 -9.00
C ALA A 144 -13.56 1.74 -8.08
N LEU A 145 -13.56 0.48 -7.61
CA LEU A 145 -12.46 -0.05 -6.78
C LEU A 145 -11.15 -0.12 -7.58
N SER A 146 -11.18 -0.59 -8.82
CA SER A 146 -10.01 -0.68 -9.68
C SER A 146 -9.39 0.70 -9.93
N LEU A 147 -10.21 1.71 -10.22
CA LEU A 147 -9.74 3.08 -10.40
C LEU A 147 -9.18 3.67 -9.09
N ALA A 148 -9.77 3.36 -7.94
CA ALA A 148 -9.29 3.78 -6.64
C ALA A 148 -7.90 3.20 -6.34
N VAL A 149 -7.70 1.90 -6.59
CA VAL A 149 -6.41 1.22 -6.40
C VAL A 149 -5.34 1.80 -7.33
N LEU A 150 -5.64 1.94 -8.62
CA LEU A 150 -4.71 2.53 -9.59
C LEU A 150 -4.36 3.98 -9.23
N GLY A 151 -5.37 4.78 -8.86
CA GLY A 151 -5.18 6.17 -8.45
C GLY A 151 -4.29 6.32 -7.21
N ALA A 152 -4.52 5.51 -6.17
CA ALA A 152 -3.71 5.53 -4.95
C ALA A 152 -2.24 5.16 -5.23
N HIS A 153 -2.01 4.14 -6.07
CA HIS A 153 -0.65 3.73 -6.46
C HIS A 153 0.03 4.73 -7.38
N LEU A 154 -0.71 5.44 -8.22
CA LEU A 154 -0.17 6.54 -9.01
C LEU A 154 0.26 7.70 -8.11
N VAL A 155 -0.55 8.07 -7.12
CA VAL A 155 -0.20 9.13 -6.16
C VAL A 155 1.07 8.76 -5.41
N ILE A 156 1.21 7.53 -4.88
CA ILE A 156 2.42 7.12 -4.17
C ILE A 156 3.65 7.13 -5.09
N ALA A 157 3.54 6.62 -6.32
CA ALA A 157 4.64 6.64 -7.29
C ALA A 157 5.11 8.06 -7.60
N LEU A 158 4.18 8.98 -7.79
CA LEU A 158 4.47 10.40 -8.02
C LEU A 158 5.09 11.04 -6.78
N THR A 159 4.56 10.79 -5.59
CA THR A 159 5.09 11.34 -4.33
C THR A 159 6.54 10.90 -4.10
N LEU A 160 6.84 9.60 -4.24
CA LEU A 160 8.20 9.08 -4.13
C LEU A 160 9.13 9.67 -5.20
N THR A 161 8.65 9.81 -6.43
CA THR A 161 9.41 10.44 -7.52
C THR A 161 9.68 11.91 -7.25
N PHE A 162 8.69 12.66 -6.72
CA PHE A 162 8.85 14.06 -6.33
C PHE A 162 9.83 14.22 -5.16
N ALA A 163 9.76 13.32 -4.16
CA ALA A 163 10.67 13.32 -3.04
C ALA A 163 12.15 13.27 -3.49
N THR A 164 12.46 12.47 -4.53
CA THR A 164 13.83 12.44 -5.10
C THR A 164 14.25 13.75 -5.76
N ARG A 165 13.32 14.65 -6.09
CA ARG A 165 13.64 15.94 -6.69
C ARG A 165 13.95 17.02 -5.66
N ILE A 166 13.20 17.03 -4.56
CA ILE A 166 13.24 18.13 -3.58
C ILE A 166 14.44 18.02 -2.64
N LEU A 167 14.82 16.81 -2.25
CA LEU A 167 15.89 16.60 -1.26
C LEU A 167 17.30 16.51 -1.85
N LEU A 168 17.46 16.54 -3.17
CA LEU A 168 18.75 16.52 -3.87
C LEU A 168 19.05 17.85 -4.59
N SER A 169 18.26 18.89 -4.38
CA SER A 169 18.55 20.28 -4.76
C SER A 169 19.13 21.06 -3.59
#